data_bcd0fad1d798d516160f8b1f47f39e33
#
_entry.id   bcd0fad1d798d516160f8b1f47f39e33
#
_cell.length_a   1.000
_cell.length_b   1.000
_cell.length_c   1.000
_cell.angle_alpha   90.00
_cell.angle_beta   90.00
_cell.angle_gamma   90.00
#
_symmetry.space_group_name_H-M   'P 1'
#
loop_
_entity.id
_entity.type
_entity.pdbx_description
1 polymer ?
#
loop_
_entity_poly.entity_id
_entity_poly.type
_entity_poly.pdbx_seq_one_letter_code
_entity_poly.pdbx_strand_id
1 'polypeptide(L)'
;MKLTGLIPPMVTPLDAKRRLDKKGTKNMVNHLLKGGVDGIFLLGTTGEGPHLSYAIREELVKTVCAEVRKHGRARSPSAPHANIPVLVGITETDMDDAVAFAAKCKAHGAAAVVAAPPYYFKLTQAECVAWFTEMADRLPLPLVVYDMPAHTDTIIEPATIANLAAHPNIIAMKDSSSIIALFNKFRVALEPYAGKFSLFMGPDEAMGEAVLLGADGGVCTGANLWPAQFKAMYLAAKAGDVEKVRRLQRFTTMSSYLLYGLGQGQIGFLKGVKCAVAEMGLIQNVLAAPFTPFEGADRRKVRAALKTLKVAALSSDSFIPEIT
;
A
#
# COMPACT_ATOMS: atom_id res chain seq x y z
N MET A 1 0.23 0.57 19.05
CA MET A 1 1.08 -0.12 18.05
C MET A 1 1.71 0.94 17.18
N LYS A 2 3.04 0.97 17.01
CA LYS A 2 3.67 1.87 16.02
C LYS A 2 4.00 1.06 14.77
N LEU A 3 3.58 1.56 13.61
CA LEU A 3 3.88 0.98 12.31
C LEU A 3 5.13 1.63 11.71
N THR A 4 6.00 0.86 11.08
CA THR A 4 7.21 1.37 10.41
C THR A 4 7.56 0.51 9.21
N GLY A 5 8.36 1.05 8.30
CA GLY A 5 8.94 0.26 7.23
C GLY A 5 8.13 0.27 5.92
N LEU A 6 8.29 -0.78 5.16
CA LEU A 6 7.63 -0.96 3.86
C LEU A 6 6.36 -1.79 4.01
N ILE A 7 5.20 -1.20 3.68
CA ILE A 7 3.87 -1.84 3.78
C ILE A 7 3.18 -1.76 2.40
N PRO A 8 3.49 -2.63 1.44
CA PRO A 8 2.91 -2.56 0.09
C PRO A 8 1.39 -2.65 0.09
N PRO A 9 0.69 -1.81 -0.71
CA PRO A 9 -0.71 -2.01 -1.02
C PRO A 9 -0.82 -3.15 -2.03
N MET A 10 -1.08 -4.37 -1.56
CA MET A 10 -1.08 -5.58 -2.39
C MET A 10 -2.20 -5.54 -3.44
N VAL A 11 -1.88 -5.86 -4.69
CA VAL A 11 -2.88 -6.12 -5.73
C VAL A 11 -3.77 -7.29 -5.32
N THR A 12 -5.04 -7.27 -5.70
CA THR A 12 -5.96 -8.40 -5.46
C THR A 12 -5.93 -9.34 -6.66
N PRO A 13 -5.39 -10.57 -6.52
CA PRO A 13 -5.41 -11.57 -7.58
C PRO A 13 -6.83 -12.09 -7.82
N LEU A 14 -7.28 -12.03 -9.08
CA LEU A 14 -8.58 -12.52 -9.53
C LEU A 14 -8.41 -13.60 -10.59
N ASP A 15 -9.31 -14.59 -10.61
CA ASP A 15 -9.40 -15.58 -11.69
C ASP A 15 -10.18 -15.02 -12.91
N ALA A 16 -10.22 -15.77 -14.00
CA ALA A 16 -10.92 -15.38 -15.23
C ALA A 16 -12.43 -15.12 -15.03
N LYS A 17 -13.03 -15.61 -13.94
CA LYS A 17 -14.42 -15.35 -13.55
C LYS A 17 -14.53 -14.20 -12.53
N ARG A 18 -13.45 -13.45 -12.32
CA ARG A 18 -13.34 -12.36 -11.33
C ARG A 18 -13.63 -12.77 -9.88
N ARG A 19 -13.40 -14.02 -9.53
CA ARG A 19 -13.39 -14.52 -8.15
C ARG A 19 -11.96 -14.42 -7.59
N LEU A 20 -11.80 -14.52 -6.29
CA LEU A 20 -10.48 -14.55 -5.69
C LEU A 20 -9.62 -15.71 -6.22
N ASP A 21 -8.47 -15.39 -6.81
CA ASP A 21 -7.44 -16.38 -7.14
C ASP A 21 -6.61 -16.68 -5.89
N LYS A 22 -6.97 -17.71 -5.16
CA LYS A 22 -6.26 -18.12 -3.92
C LYS A 22 -4.80 -18.50 -4.18
N LYS A 23 -4.49 -19.10 -5.33
CA LYS A 23 -3.12 -19.46 -5.69
C LYS A 23 -2.30 -18.21 -5.96
N GLY A 24 -2.80 -17.30 -6.79
CA GLY A 24 -2.18 -16.02 -7.04
C GLY A 24 -2.03 -15.18 -5.76
N THR A 25 -3.02 -15.20 -4.87
CA THR A 25 -2.95 -14.53 -3.57
C THR A 25 -1.78 -15.05 -2.72
N LYS A 26 -1.60 -16.37 -2.61
CA LYS A 26 -0.46 -16.96 -1.90
C LYS A 26 0.87 -16.65 -2.57
N ASN A 27 0.94 -16.67 -3.90
CA ASN A 27 2.13 -16.27 -4.64
C ASN A 27 2.53 -14.82 -4.32
N MET A 28 1.56 -13.89 -4.30
CA MET A 28 1.81 -12.51 -3.95
C MET A 28 2.31 -12.34 -2.52
N VAL A 29 1.67 -12.98 -1.54
CA VAL A 29 2.13 -12.95 -0.14
C VAL A 29 3.58 -13.45 -0.05
N ASN A 30 3.89 -14.59 -0.68
CA ASN A 30 5.24 -15.17 -0.67
C ASN A 30 6.26 -14.26 -1.31
N HIS A 31 5.92 -13.63 -2.45
CA HIS A 31 6.78 -12.67 -3.14
C HIS A 31 7.09 -11.46 -2.26
N LEU A 32 6.08 -10.86 -1.63
CA LEU A 32 6.25 -9.73 -0.74
C LEU A 32 7.10 -10.09 0.49
N LEU A 33 6.80 -11.22 1.15
CA LEU A 33 7.56 -11.70 2.31
C LEU A 33 9.02 -12.03 1.96
N LYS A 34 9.28 -12.62 0.79
CA LYS A 34 10.65 -12.86 0.27
C LYS A 34 11.38 -11.55 0.06
N GLY A 35 10.70 -10.49 -0.38
CA GLY A 35 11.25 -9.15 -0.54
C GLY A 35 11.50 -8.38 0.76
N GLY A 36 11.11 -8.92 1.91
CA GLY A 36 11.44 -8.36 3.23
C GLY A 36 10.52 -7.22 3.68
N VAL A 37 9.26 -7.20 3.22
CA VAL A 37 8.29 -6.17 3.62
C VAL A 37 7.97 -6.23 5.13
N ASP A 38 7.60 -5.09 5.72
CA ASP A 38 7.32 -4.95 7.15
C ASP A 38 5.82 -5.04 7.47
N GLY A 39 4.97 -5.11 6.46
CA GLY A 39 3.52 -5.30 6.56
C GLY A 39 2.91 -5.50 5.17
N ILE A 40 1.62 -5.79 5.12
CA ILE A 40 0.85 -5.87 3.85
C ILE A 40 -0.44 -5.08 4.04
N PHE A 41 -0.74 -4.20 3.07
CA PHE A 41 -1.99 -3.45 3.05
C PHE A 41 -2.92 -4.02 1.97
N LEU A 42 -4.11 -4.48 2.36
CA LEU A 42 -5.12 -5.07 1.48
C LEU A 42 -6.23 -4.06 1.19
N LEU A 43 -6.90 -4.21 0.04
CA LEU A 43 -8.13 -3.49 -0.30
C LEU A 43 -8.00 -1.95 -0.34
N GLY A 44 -6.77 -1.44 -0.48
CA GLY A 44 -6.57 -0.05 -0.87
C GLY A 44 -6.87 0.16 -2.37
N THR A 45 -6.53 1.33 -2.91
CA THR A 45 -6.69 1.66 -4.35
C THR A 45 -6.03 0.61 -5.24
N THR A 46 -4.78 0.25 -4.97
CA THR A 46 -4.04 -0.80 -5.69
C THR A 46 -4.69 -2.18 -5.57
N GLY A 47 -5.35 -2.45 -4.45
CA GLY A 47 -6.08 -3.68 -4.18
C GLY A 47 -7.50 -3.71 -4.72
N GLU A 48 -7.93 -2.67 -5.45
CA GLU A 48 -9.28 -2.55 -6.05
C GLU A 48 -10.43 -2.66 -5.01
N GLY A 49 -10.15 -2.32 -3.74
CA GLY A 49 -11.08 -2.55 -2.63
C GLY A 49 -12.54 -2.13 -2.92
N PRO A 50 -12.82 -0.88 -3.34
CA PRO A 50 -14.19 -0.42 -3.62
C PRO A 50 -14.90 -1.15 -4.76
N HIS A 51 -14.18 -1.86 -5.63
CA HIS A 51 -14.72 -2.58 -6.79
C HIS A 51 -14.96 -4.08 -6.54
N LEU A 52 -14.72 -4.55 -5.32
CA LEU A 52 -14.87 -5.95 -4.95
C LEU A 52 -16.09 -6.13 -4.04
N SER A 53 -16.81 -7.24 -4.23
CA SER A 53 -17.89 -7.62 -3.29
C SER A 53 -17.31 -7.93 -1.90
N TYR A 54 -18.10 -7.73 -0.86
CA TYR A 54 -17.69 -8.07 0.52
C TYR A 54 -17.26 -9.53 0.68
N ALA A 55 -17.87 -10.46 -0.06
CA ALA A 55 -17.47 -11.86 -0.06
C ALA A 55 -16.02 -12.05 -0.55
N ILE A 56 -15.62 -11.37 -1.64
CA ILE A 56 -14.26 -11.42 -2.16
C ILE A 56 -13.29 -10.73 -1.19
N ARG A 57 -13.67 -9.56 -0.66
CA ARG A 57 -12.86 -8.81 0.32
C ARG A 57 -12.57 -9.66 1.56
N GLU A 58 -13.59 -10.29 2.14
CA GLU A 58 -13.46 -11.13 3.32
C GLU A 58 -12.59 -12.37 3.05
N GLU A 59 -12.80 -13.04 1.91
CA GLU A 59 -12.01 -14.21 1.52
C GLU A 59 -10.53 -13.85 1.29
N LEU A 60 -10.23 -12.67 0.73
CA LEU A 60 -8.87 -12.15 0.58
C LEU A 60 -8.21 -11.96 1.95
N VAL A 61 -8.87 -11.24 2.87
CA VAL A 61 -8.34 -11.00 4.23
C VAL A 61 -8.05 -12.32 4.94
N LYS A 62 -9.01 -13.25 4.92
CA LYS A 62 -8.86 -14.60 5.51
C LYS A 62 -7.65 -15.33 4.92
N THR A 63 -7.51 -15.31 3.59
CA THR A 63 -6.44 -16.04 2.89
C THR A 63 -5.08 -15.44 3.21
N VAL A 64 -4.93 -14.11 3.15
CA VAL A 64 -3.66 -13.43 3.40
C VAL A 64 -3.25 -13.56 4.87
N CYS A 65 -4.15 -13.30 5.82
CA CYS A 65 -3.84 -13.45 7.24
C CYS A 65 -3.43 -14.88 7.61
N ALA A 66 -4.07 -15.90 7.00
CA ALA A 66 -3.69 -17.29 7.20
C ALA A 66 -2.29 -17.61 6.65
N GLU A 67 -1.97 -17.09 5.45
CA GLU A 67 -0.67 -17.33 4.81
C GLU A 67 0.45 -16.61 5.57
N VAL A 68 0.26 -15.35 5.99
CA VAL A 68 1.22 -14.62 6.83
C VAL A 68 1.50 -15.37 8.15
N ARG A 69 0.46 -15.82 8.85
CA ARG A 69 0.64 -16.61 10.08
C ARG A 69 1.39 -17.93 9.85
N LYS A 70 1.15 -18.59 8.73
CA LYS A 70 1.88 -19.82 8.37
C LYS A 70 3.38 -19.54 8.22
N HIS A 71 3.75 -18.45 7.58
CA HIS A 71 5.15 -18.05 7.43
C HIS A 71 5.79 -17.67 8.77
N GLY A 72 5.06 -16.98 9.64
CA GLY A 72 5.54 -16.63 10.98
C GLY A 72 5.83 -17.87 11.85
N ARG A 73 5.01 -18.92 11.75
CA ARG A 73 5.23 -20.17 12.49
C ARG A 73 6.38 -21.02 11.96
N ALA A 74 6.68 -20.92 10.67
CA ALA A 74 7.78 -21.67 10.03
C ALA A 74 9.16 -21.07 10.31
N ARG A 75 9.22 -19.85 10.86
CA ARG A 75 10.46 -19.15 11.22
C ARG A 75 10.64 -19.13 12.74
N SER A 76 11.89 -19.02 13.20
CA SER A 76 12.15 -18.78 14.62
C SER A 76 11.35 -17.54 15.09
N PRO A 77 10.80 -17.54 16.34
CA PRO A 77 10.14 -16.35 16.89
C PRO A 77 10.98 -15.08 16.88
N SER A 78 12.31 -15.23 16.84
CA SER A 78 13.30 -14.14 16.71
C SER A 78 13.61 -13.75 15.27
N ALA A 79 13.05 -14.44 14.26
CA ALA A 79 13.31 -14.10 12.86
C ALA A 79 12.62 -12.78 12.50
N PRO A 80 13.29 -11.86 11.78
CA PRO A 80 12.64 -10.71 11.19
C PRO A 80 11.47 -11.20 10.33
N HIS A 81 10.31 -10.55 10.45
CA HIS A 81 9.06 -10.87 9.74
C HIS A 81 8.27 -12.10 10.24
N ALA A 82 8.53 -12.61 11.46
CA ALA A 82 7.74 -13.71 12.03
C ALA A 82 6.23 -13.38 12.12
N ASN A 83 5.88 -12.11 12.36
CA ASN A 83 4.48 -11.63 12.50
C ASN A 83 4.34 -10.22 11.92
N ILE A 84 4.38 -10.08 10.59
CA ILE A 84 4.11 -8.78 9.98
C ILE A 84 2.62 -8.41 10.07
N PRO A 85 2.26 -7.14 10.32
CA PRO A 85 0.88 -6.69 10.36
C PRO A 85 0.23 -6.75 8.98
N VAL A 86 -1.03 -7.19 8.94
CA VAL A 86 -1.92 -7.06 7.79
C VAL A 86 -2.88 -5.92 8.07
N LEU A 87 -2.83 -4.88 7.25
CA LEU A 87 -3.72 -3.73 7.27
C LEU A 87 -4.81 -3.93 6.22
N VAL A 88 -6.05 -3.50 6.50
CA VAL A 88 -7.18 -3.74 5.59
C VAL A 88 -7.92 -2.44 5.30
N GLY A 89 -8.10 -2.09 4.03
CA GLY A 89 -8.93 -0.98 3.58
C GLY A 89 -10.41 -1.23 3.86
N ILE A 90 -11.03 -0.26 4.51
CA ILE A 90 -12.46 -0.26 4.85
C ILE A 90 -13.14 1.02 4.37
N THR A 91 -12.57 1.72 3.39
CA THR A 91 -13.13 2.96 2.85
C THR A 91 -14.50 2.70 2.23
N GLU A 92 -15.52 3.26 2.83
CA GLU A 92 -16.93 3.21 2.41
C GLU A 92 -17.59 4.56 2.60
N THR A 93 -18.74 4.75 2.00
CA THR A 93 -19.61 5.92 2.25
C THR A 93 -20.57 5.68 3.43
N ASP A 94 -20.81 4.43 3.77
CA ASP A 94 -21.59 4.01 4.92
C ASP A 94 -20.68 3.55 6.06
N MET A 95 -20.86 4.15 7.25
CA MET A 95 -20.01 3.86 8.41
C MET A 95 -20.34 2.50 9.04
N ASP A 96 -21.60 2.10 9.05
CA ASP A 96 -22.02 0.81 9.63
C ASP A 96 -21.45 -0.35 8.85
N ASP A 97 -21.43 -0.26 7.51
CA ASP A 97 -20.79 -1.24 6.65
C ASP A 97 -19.28 -1.32 6.89
N ALA A 98 -18.61 -0.17 7.03
CA ALA A 98 -17.18 -0.12 7.32
C ALA A 98 -16.85 -0.78 8.68
N VAL A 99 -17.60 -0.47 9.73
CA VAL A 99 -17.43 -1.02 11.08
C VAL A 99 -17.73 -2.53 11.11
N ALA A 100 -18.82 -2.95 10.46
CA ALA A 100 -19.18 -4.38 10.35
C ALA A 100 -18.10 -5.18 9.62
N PHE A 101 -17.52 -4.63 8.54
CA PHE A 101 -16.42 -5.29 7.83
C PHE A 101 -15.13 -5.31 8.65
N ALA A 102 -14.83 -4.24 9.41
CA ALA A 102 -13.67 -4.21 10.32
C ALA A 102 -13.75 -5.30 11.40
N ALA A 103 -14.95 -5.61 11.93
CA ALA A 103 -15.13 -6.71 12.86
C ALA A 103 -14.76 -8.08 12.26
N LYS A 104 -15.14 -8.33 11.00
CA LYS A 104 -14.73 -9.53 10.26
C LYS A 104 -13.22 -9.57 10.02
N CYS A 105 -12.61 -8.42 9.66
CA CYS A 105 -11.17 -8.30 9.50
C CYS A 105 -10.42 -8.68 10.78
N LYS A 106 -10.88 -8.19 11.95
CA LYS A 106 -10.34 -8.57 13.27
C LYS A 106 -10.44 -10.07 13.51
N ALA A 107 -11.59 -10.68 13.25
CA ALA A 107 -11.81 -12.12 13.41
C ALA A 107 -10.83 -12.97 12.56
N HIS A 108 -10.44 -12.48 11.40
CA HIS A 108 -9.45 -13.14 10.53
C HIS A 108 -8.00 -12.83 10.90
N GLY A 109 -7.75 -11.87 11.80
CA GLY A 109 -6.43 -11.55 12.34
C GLY A 109 -5.73 -10.38 11.65
N ALA A 110 -6.49 -9.44 11.07
CA ALA A 110 -5.97 -8.14 10.68
C ALA A 110 -5.46 -7.37 11.91
N ALA A 111 -4.41 -6.58 11.75
CA ALA A 111 -3.77 -5.82 12.82
C ALA A 111 -4.31 -4.38 12.93
N ALA A 112 -4.73 -3.79 11.83
CA ALA A 112 -5.30 -2.45 11.75
C ALA A 112 -6.20 -2.33 10.51
N VAL A 113 -6.99 -1.28 10.47
CA VAL A 113 -7.79 -0.90 9.30
C VAL A 113 -7.35 0.44 8.74
N VAL A 114 -7.63 0.67 7.46
CA VAL A 114 -7.25 1.89 6.73
C VAL A 114 -8.50 2.48 6.11
N ALA A 115 -8.78 3.76 6.36
CA ALA A 115 -9.90 4.44 5.75
C ALA A 115 -9.49 5.80 5.18
N ALA A 116 -9.96 6.10 3.98
CA ALA A 116 -9.98 7.44 3.41
C ALA A 116 -11.31 8.14 3.75
N PRO A 117 -11.42 9.46 3.57
CA PRO A 117 -12.72 10.13 3.63
C PRO A 117 -13.74 9.48 2.69
N PRO A 118 -15.03 9.57 2.96
CA PRO A 118 -16.08 9.17 2.02
C PRO A 118 -15.87 9.83 0.65
N TYR A 119 -16.09 9.09 -0.43
CA TYR A 119 -15.65 9.51 -1.77
C TYR A 119 -16.78 10.07 -2.66
N TYR A 120 -18.03 10.08 -2.19
CA TYR A 120 -19.15 10.57 -3.00
C TYR A 120 -19.36 12.09 -2.83
N PHE A 121 -19.31 12.60 -1.60
CA PHE A 121 -19.33 14.01 -1.30
C PHE A 121 -18.02 14.45 -0.63
N LYS A 122 -17.49 15.60 -1.07
CA LYS A 122 -16.36 16.22 -0.43
C LYS A 122 -16.71 16.69 0.99
N LEU A 123 -15.87 16.35 1.96
CA LEU A 123 -16.01 16.80 3.34
C LEU A 123 -15.28 18.13 3.61
N THR A 124 -15.81 18.93 4.52
CA THR A 124 -15.06 19.99 5.20
C THR A 124 -14.09 19.38 6.22
N GLN A 125 -13.10 20.16 6.69
CA GLN A 125 -12.14 19.67 7.69
C GLN A 125 -12.80 19.29 9.01
N ALA A 126 -13.83 20.05 9.43
CA ALA A 126 -14.62 19.73 10.63
C ALA A 126 -15.37 18.40 10.49
N GLU A 127 -15.96 18.15 9.33
CA GLU A 127 -16.61 16.86 9.02
C GLU A 127 -15.61 15.71 8.94
N CYS A 128 -14.39 15.93 8.41
CA CYS A 128 -13.32 14.94 8.45
C CYS A 128 -12.96 14.56 9.89
N VAL A 129 -12.79 15.56 10.78
CA VAL A 129 -12.52 15.28 12.20
C VAL A 129 -13.66 14.47 12.81
N ALA A 130 -14.91 14.89 12.62
CA ALA A 130 -16.07 14.19 13.16
C ALA A 130 -16.17 12.75 12.63
N TRP A 131 -16.04 12.56 11.32
CA TRP A 131 -16.10 11.25 10.66
C TRP A 131 -15.06 10.26 11.18
N PHE A 132 -13.79 10.67 11.22
CA PHE A 132 -12.72 9.77 11.66
C PHE A 132 -12.74 9.54 13.17
N THR A 133 -13.16 10.52 13.98
CA THR A 133 -13.30 10.34 15.43
C THR A 133 -14.42 9.32 15.73
N GLU A 134 -15.62 9.51 15.15
CA GLU A 134 -16.72 8.57 15.32
C GLU A 134 -16.37 7.18 14.83
N MET A 135 -15.72 7.09 13.66
CA MET A 135 -15.24 5.81 13.14
C MET A 135 -14.26 5.15 14.12
N ALA A 136 -13.28 5.88 14.62
CA ALA A 136 -12.25 5.34 15.53
C ALA A 136 -12.83 4.88 16.87
N ASP A 137 -13.87 5.55 17.38
CA ASP A 137 -14.61 5.15 18.59
C ASP A 137 -15.33 3.81 18.42
N ARG A 138 -15.85 3.55 17.22
CA ARG A 138 -16.65 2.35 16.91
C ARG A 138 -15.85 1.16 16.42
N LEU A 139 -14.61 1.41 15.92
CA LEU A 139 -13.78 0.38 15.32
C LEU A 139 -13.19 -0.58 16.36
N PRO A 140 -13.25 -1.90 16.12
CA PRO A 140 -12.63 -2.90 17.00
C PRO A 140 -11.12 -3.06 16.75
N LEU A 141 -10.53 -2.30 15.81
CA LEU A 141 -9.12 -2.31 15.41
C LEU A 141 -8.59 -0.87 15.30
N PRO A 142 -7.28 -0.66 15.49
CA PRO A 142 -6.67 0.63 15.24
C PRO A 142 -6.88 1.13 13.81
N LEU A 143 -7.06 2.45 13.67
CA LEU A 143 -7.30 3.12 12.40
C LEU A 143 -6.03 3.79 11.86
N VAL A 144 -5.79 3.61 10.57
CA VAL A 144 -4.86 4.40 9.76
C VAL A 144 -5.67 5.32 8.85
N VAL A 145 -5.47 6.62 8.99
CA VAL A 145 -6.10 7.62 8.12
C VAL A 145 -5.41 7.62 6.76
N TYR A 146 -6.18 7.64 5.68
CA TYR A 146 -5.65 7.63 4.33
C TYR A 146 -6.03 8.90 3.58
N ASP A 147 -5.05 9.77 3.31
CA ASP A 147 -5.23 10.93 2.44
C ASP A 147 -5.04 10.53 0.98
N MET A 148 -6.14 10.52 0.23
CA MET A 148 -6.17 10.16 -1.19
C MET A 148 -7.09 11.10 -1.98
N PRO A 149 -6.74 12.39 -2.08
CA PRO A 149 -7.62 13.41 -2.66
C PRO A 149 -7.99 13.14 -4.12
N ALA A 150 -7.15 12.42 -4.89
CA ALA A 150 -7.46 12.04 -6.27
C ALA A 150 -8.72 11.15 -6.40
N HIS A 151 -9.18 10.52 -5.32
CA HIS A 151 -10.38 9.66 -5.32
C HIS A 151 -11.48 10.14 -4.40
N THR A 152 -11.16 10.97 -3.39
CA THR A 152 -12.12 11.45 -2.39
C THR A 152 -12.48 12.93 -2.55
N ASP A 153 -11.78 13.64 -3.45
CA ASP A 153 -11.86 15.10 -3.63
C ASP A 153 -11.66 15.90 -2.32
N THR A 154 -11.24 15.23 -1.27
CA THR A 154 -10.99 15.80 0.06
C THR A 154 -9.50 15.67 0.39
N ILE A 155 -8.81 16.80 0.57
CA ILE A 155 -7.43 16.85 1.10
C ILE A 155 -7.54 17.00 2.61
N ILE A 156 -6.84 16.16 3.36
CA ILE A 156 -6.70 16.29 4.82
C ILE A 156 -5.67 17.40 5.10
N GLU A 157 -6.02 18.35 5.96
CA GLU A 157 -5.10 19.44 6.32
C GLU A 157 -4.21 19.07 7.52
N PRO A 158 -3.03 19.72 7.69
CA PRO A 158 -2.12 19.45 8.81
C PRO A 158 -2.78 19.62 10.19
N ALA A 159 -3.63 20.63 10.36
CA ALA A 159 -4.38 20.83 11.62
C ALA A 159 -5.39 19.69 11.89
N THR A 160 -6.00 19.19 10.84
CA THR A 160 -6.95 18.06 10.92
C THR A 160 -6.27 16.80 11.38
N ILE A 161 -5.14 16.43 10.76
CA ILE A 161 -4.42 15.22 11.17
C ILE A 161 -3.79 15.36 12.56
N ALA A 162 -3.33 16.54 12.96
CA ALA A 162 -2.85 16.77 14.32
C ALA A 162 -3.95 16.56 15.36
N ASN A 163 -5.18 17.03 15.09
CA ASN A 163 -6.34 16.78 15.94
C ASN A 163 -6.65 15.27 16.04
N LEU A 164 -6.70 14.57 14.90
CA LEU A 164 -6.97 13.13 14.83
C LEU A 164 -5.88 12.29 15.52
N ALA A 165 -4.62 12.72 15.48
CA ALA A 165 -3.51 12.02 16.11
C ALA A 165 -3.56 12.01 17.66
N ALA A 166 -4.39 12.86 18.24
CA ALA A 166 -4.68 12.83 19.68
C ALA A 166 -5.59 11.65 20.08
N HIS A 167 -6.33 11.08 19.13
CA HIS A 167 -7.25 9.99 19.40
C HIS A 167 -6.49 8.66 19.60
N PRO A 168 -6.71 7.91 20.69
CA PRO A 168 -5.89 6.73 21.05
C PRO A 168 -5.98 5.58 20.04
N ASN A 169 -7.08 5.49 19.28
CA ASN A 169 -7.29 4.44 18.27
C ASN A 169 -6.92 4.86 16.84
N ILE A 170 -6.42 6.09 16.63
CA ILE A 170 -5.87 6.56 15.34
C ILE A 170 -4.35 6.54 15.44
N ILE A 171 -3.70 5.62 14.73
CA ILE A 171 -2.29 5.28 14.97
C ILE A 171 -1.33 5.73 13.87
N ALA A 172 -1.86 6.07 12.70
CA ALA A 172 -1.04 6.43 11.55
C ALA A 172 -1.81 7.22 10.50
N MET A 173 -1.05 7.84 9.59
CA MET A 173 -1.54 8.41 8.35
C MET A 173 -0.72 7.89 7.18
N LYS A 174 -1.40 7.59 6.05
CA LYS A 174 -0.80 7.43 4.74
C LYS A 174 -1.16 8.63 3.89
N ASP A 175 -0.16 9.36 3.39
CA ASP A 175 -0.37 10.46 2.44
C ASP A 175 -0.12 10.00 1.00
N SER A 176 -1.12 10.16 0.14
CA SER A 176 -1.05 9.97 -1.32
C SER A 176 -1.53 11.22 -2.09
N SER A 177 -1.42 12.39 -1.49
CA SER A 177 -1.71 13.67 -2.16
C SER A 177 -0.74 13.98 -3.31
N SER A 178 0.44 13.36 -3.31
CA SER A 178 1.55 13.67 -4.24
C SER A 178 2.10 15.09 -4.07
N ILE A 179 1.84 15.75 -2.95
CA ILE A 179 2.28 17.12 -2.65
C ILE A 179 3.34 17.09 -1.54
N ILE A 180 4.62 17.01 -1.90
CA ILE A 180 5.72 16.91 -0.93
C ILE A 180 5.76 18.06 0.08
N ALA A 181 5.37 19.26 -0.33
CA ALA A 181 5.27 20.41 0.58
C ALA A 181 4.18 20.21 1.66
N LEU A 182 3.06 19.56 1.30
CA LEU A 182 2.01 19.20 2.24
C LEU A 182 2.48 18.09 3.18
N PHE A 183 3.15 17.07 2.67
CA PHE A 183 3.74 16.01 3.47
C PHE A 183 4.69 16.55 4.54
N ASN A 184 5.53 17.53 4.20
CA ASN A 184 6.42 18.17 5.16
C ASN A 184 5.65 18.97 6.24
N LYS A 185 4.51 19.58 5.91
CA LYS A 185 3.62 20.21 6.90
C LYS A 185 3.00 19.17 7.83
N PHE A 186 2.61 17.99 7.34
CA PHE A 186 2.15 16.89 8.20
C PHE A 186 3.23 16.47 9.19
N ARG A 187 4.49 16.35 8.75
CA ARG A 187 5.60 15.99 9.65
C ARG A 187 5.73 16.97 10.81
N VAL A 188 5.69 18.27 10.53
CA VAL A 188 5.76 19.31 11.57
C VAL A 188 4.54 19.24 12.50
N ALA A 189 3.32 19.13 11.94
CA ALA A 189 2.09 19.04 12.73
C ALA A 189 2.03 17.80 13.63
N LEU A 190 2.72 16.73 13.25
CA LEU A 190 2.74 15.45 13.98
C LEU A 190 3.93 15.31 14.96
N GLU A 191 4.83 16.30 15.05
CA GLU A 191 5.97 16.27 16.01
C GLU A 191 5.55 16.00 17.47
N PRO A 192 4.43 16.56 17.99
CA PRO A 192 3.97 16.26 19.35
C PRO A 192 3.59 14.78 19.57
N TYR A 193 3.34 14.05 18.50
CA TYR A 193 2.93 12.63 18.50
C TYR A 193 4.07 11.69 18.07
N ALA A 194 5.31 12.20 17.96
CA ALA A 194 6.47 11.41 17.59
C ALA A 194 6.61 10.17 18.49
N GLY A 195 6.90 9.00 17.90
CA GLY A 195 7.00 7.74 18.62
C GLY A 195 5.65 7.01 18.86
N LYS A 196 4.51 7.70 18.76
CA LYS A 196 3.16 7.11 18.96
C LYS A 196 2.38 7.01 17.66
N PHE A 197 2.45 8.03 16.82
CA PHE A 197 1.77 8.12 15.53
C PHE A 197 2.77 7.89 14.39
N SER A 198 2.35 7.22 13.30
CA SER A 198 3.21 6.93 12.16
C SER A 198 2.75 7.68 10.91
N LEU A 199 3.70 8.20 10.12
CA LEU A 199 3.42 8.89 8.87
C LEU A 199 4.09 8.16 7.71
N PHE A 200 3.30 7.74 6.70
CA PHE A 200 3.74 6.99 5.53
C PHE A 200 3.61 7.77 4.24
N MET A 201 4.62 7.65 3.37
CA MET A 201 4.57 8.14 2.00
C MET A 201 3.87 7.12 1.10
N GLY A 202 2.89 7.57 0.31
CA GLY A 202 2.18 6.76 -0.68
C GLY A 202 2.88 6.71 -2.04
N PRO A 203 3.20 7.87 -2.67
CA PRO A 203 3.88 7.95 -3.96
C PRO A 203 5.26 7.26 -3.97
N ASP A 204 5.44 6.37 -4.95
CA ASP A 204 6.68 5.62 -5.15
C ASP A 204 7.88 6.55 -5.39
N GLU A 205 7.63 7.65 -6.10
CA GLU A 205 8.61 8.63 -6.56
C GLU A 205 9.19 9.49 -5.44
N ALA A 206 8.54 9.52 -4.27
CA ALA A 206 8.94 10.35 -3.13
C ALA A 206 9.32 9.56 -1.88
N MET A 207 9.25 8.22 -1.92
CA MET A 207 9.42 7.41 -0.70
C MET A 207 10.81 7.57 -0.07
N GLY A 208 11.87 7.54 -0.86
CA GLY A 208 13.25 7.64 -0.35
C GLY A 208 13.51 8.98 0.33
N GLU A 209 13.06 10.07 -0.30
CA GLU A 209 13.17 11.42 0.24
C GLU A 209 12.37 11.59 1.53
N ALA A 210 11.11 11.12 1.54
CA ALA A 210 10.26 11.21 2.70
C ALA A 210 10.86 10.49 3.91
N VAL A 211 11.45 9.30 3.72
CA VAL A 211 12.09 8.53 4.80
C VAL A 211 13.39 9.19 5.28
N LEU A 212 14.20 9.74 4.38
CA LEU A 212 15.37 10.56 4.75
C LEU A 212 14.97 11.75 5.62
N LEU A 213 13.84 12.37 5.33
CA LEU A 213 13.29 13.49 6.08
C LEU A 213 12.49 13.08 7.33
N GLY A 214 12.40 11.78 7.67
CA GLY A 214 11.84 11.29 8.92
C GLY A 214 10.45 10.64 8.82
N ALA A 215 9.97 10.31 7.63
CA ALA A 215 8.80 9.43 7.49
C ALA A 215 9.06 8.06 8.15
N ASP A 216 8.01 7.44 8.67
CA ASP A 216 8.10 6.12 9.30
C ASP A 216 8.24 4.99 8.26
N GLY A 217 7.90 5.26 6.99
CA GLY A 217 8.04 4.28 5.91
C GLY A 217 7.26 4.65 4.65
N GLY A 218 7.00 3.63 3.80
CA GLY A 218 6.27 3.77 2.56
C GLY A 218 5.17 2.73 2.38
N VAL A 219 4.07 3.18 1.77
CA VAL A 219 2.95 2.34 1.36
C VAL A 219 2.82 2.44 -0.17
N CYS A 220 3.81 1.88 -0.86
CA CYS A 220 4.15 2.13 -2.26
C CYS A 220 3.69 1.00 -3.18
N THR A 221 3.04 1.37 -4.30
CA THR A 221 2.44 0.41 -5.25
C THR A 221 3.50 -0.43 -5.98
N GLY A 222 4.63 0.16 -6.36
CA GLY A 222 5.72 -0.53 -7.07
C GLY A 222 6.38 -1.63 -6.28
N ALA A 223 6.19 -1.65 -4.96
CA ALA A 223 6.65 -2.75 -4.13
C ALA A 223 5.92 -4.09 -4.41
N ASN A 224 4.80 -4.09 -5.15
CA ASN A 224 4.22 -5.33 -5.70
C ASN A 224 5.12 -5.99 -6.74
N LEU A 225 5.98 -5.22 -7.41
CA LEU A 225 6.92 -5.69 -8.44
C LEU A 225 8.33 -5.88 -7.84
N TRP A 226 8.77 -4.90 -7.06
CA TRP A 226 10.15 -4.75 -6.61
C TRP A 226 10.27 -4.63 -5.08
N PRO A 227 9.71 -5.54 -4.27
CA PRO A 227 9.65 -5.37 -2.82
C PRO A 227 11.05 -5.26 -2.19
N ALA A 228 12.05 -6.00 -2.69
CA ALA A 228 13.43 -5.97 -2.18
C ALA A 228 14.10 -4.60 -2.42
N GLN A 229 13.88 -3.98 -3.59
CA GLN A 229 14.43 -2.67 -3.94
C GLN A 229 13.83 -1.56 -3.07
N PHE A 230 12.50 -1.57 -2.88
CA PHE A 230 11.84 -0.65 -1.97
C PHE A 230 12.29 -0.84 -0.52
N LYS A 231 12.47 -2.10 -0.09
CA LYS A 231 13.01 -2.40 1.24
C LYS A 231 14.44 -1.89 1.40
N ALA A 232 15.29 -2.11 0.40
CA ALA A 232 16.66 -1.61 0.40
C ALA A 232 16.71 -0.07 0.42
N MET A 233 15.80 0.61 -0.29
CA MET A 233 15.68 2.07 -0.27
C MET A 233 15.25 2.57 1.11
N TYR A 234 14.26 1.94 1.74
CA TYR A 234 13.86 2.26 3.11
C TYR A 234 15.04 2.14 4.08
N LEU A 235 15.77 1.02 4.04
CA LEU A 235 16.92 0.80 4.94
C LEU A 235 18.06 1.79 4.69
N ALA A 236 18.35 2.11 3.43
CA ALA A 236 19.35 3.12 3.07
C ALA A 236 18.95 4.50 3.59
N ALA A 237 17.68 4.90 3.42
CA ALA A 237 17.18 6.18 3.91
C ALA A 237 17.23 6.27 5.44
N LYS A 238 16.89 5.19 6.15
CA LYS A 238 17.01 5.14 7.63
C LYS A 238 18.45 5.22 8.11
N ALA A 239 19.40 4.75 7.31
CA ALA A 239 20.83 4.83 7.59
C ALA A 239 21.48 6.17 7.17
N GLY A 240 20.74 7.06 6.48
CA GLY A 240 21.27 8.30 5.92
C GLY A 240 22.17 8.13 4.69
N ASP A 241 22.13 6.95 4.04
CA ASP A 241 22.89 6.65 2.82
C ASP A 241 22.22 7.28 1.59
N VAL A 242 22.46 8.59 1.42
CA VAL A 242 21.85 9.42 0.37
C VAL A 242 22.17 8.91 -1.02
N GLU A 243 23.40 8.44 -1.27
CA GLU A 243 23.83 7.95 -2.58
C GLU A 243 23.07 6.68 -2.98
N LYS A 244 22.90 5.76 -2.06
CA LYS A 244 22.11 4.55 -2.27
C LYS A 244 20.63 4.86 -2.44
N VAL A 245 20.08 5.80 -1.65
CA VAL A 245 18.71 6.28 -1.83
C VAL A 245 18.52 6.85 -3.22
N ARG A 246 19.42 7.73 -3.68
CA ARG A 246 19.36 8.36 -5.02
C ARG A 246 19.33 7.31 -6.15
N ARG A 247 20.18 6.29 -6.06
CA ARG A 247 20.19 5.19 -7.06
C ARG A 247 18.90 4.39 -7.06
N LEU A 248 18.42 3.97 -5.88
CA LEU A 248 17.20 3.17 -5.76
C LEU A 248 15.94 3.98 -6.08
N GLN A 249 15.89 5.26 -5.68
CA GLN A 249 14.78 6.15 -6.03
C GLN A 249 14.70 6.38 -7.54
N ARG A 250 15.85 6.55 -8.22
CA ARG A 250 15.89 6.61 -9.69
C ARG A 250 15.30 5.36 -10.32
N PHE A 251 15.62 4.17 -9.82
CA PHE A 251 15.07 2.92 -10.32
C PHE A 251 13.55 2.83 -10.11
N THR A 252 13.06 3.15 -8.92
CA THR A 252 11.61 3.09 -8.61
C THR A 252 10.83 4.14 -9.43
N THR A 253 11.37 5.37 -9.60
CA THR A 253 10.79 6.40 -10.45
C THR A 253 10.77 5.98 -11.92
N MET A 254 11.83 5.34 -12.43
CA MET A 254 11.84 4.80 -13.78
C MET A 254 10.81 3.68 -13.95
N SER A 255 10.63 2.83 -12.93
CA SER A 255 9.62 1.77 -12.93
C SER A 255 8.20 2.34 -13.02
N SER A 256 7.88 3.34 -12.21
CA SER A 256 6.57 4.01 -12.26
C SER A 256 6.35 4.72 -13.60
N TYR A 257 7.34 5.46 -14.08
CA TYR A 257 7.26 6.15 -15.38
C TYR A 257 6.96 5.20 -16.55
N LEU A 258 7.66 4.05 -16.59
CA LEU A 258 7.50 3.08 -17.68
C LEU A 258 6.21 2.25 -17.58
N LEU A 259 5.64 2.07 -16.38
CA LEU A 259 4.50 1.18 -16.18
C LEU A 259 3.19 1.93 -15.92
N TYR A 260 3.22 3.05 -15.16
CA TYR A 260 2.00 3.76 -14.76
C TYR A 260 1.47 4.66 -15.87
N GLY A 261 2.34 5.20 -16.72
CA GLY A 261 1.98 6.05 -17.85
C GLY A 261 1.45 5.33 -19.09
N LEU A 262 1.40 3.98 -19.08
CA LEU A 262 0.98 3.21 -20.26
C LEU A 262 -0.52 3.26 -20.51
N GLY A 263 -1.34 3.59 -19.52
CA GLY A 263 -2.79 3.61 -19.62
C GLY A 263 -3.37 5.01 -19.55
N GLN A 264 -4.60 5.15 -20.06
CA GLN A 264 -5.38 6.37 -19.93
C GLN A 264 -6.23 6.34 -18.64
N GLY A 265 -6.52 7.53 -18.11
CA GLY A 265 -7.35 7.72 -16.93
C GLY A 265 -6.71 7.25 -15.63
N GLN A 266 -7.41 7.46 -14.52
CA GLN A 266 -6.91 7.18 -13.17
C GLN A 266 -6.57 5.72 -12.88
N ILE A 267 -7.15 4.77 -13.63
CA ILE A 267 -6.90 3.32 -13.46
C ILE A 267 -5.68 2.82 -14.26
N GLY A 268 -5.10 3.67 -15.13
CA GLY A 268 -4.01 3.28 -16.04
C GLY A 268 -2.83 2.67 -15.29
N PHE A 269 -2.43 3.27 -14.17
CA PHE A 269 -1.32 2.77 -13.35
C PHE A 269 -1.56 1.35 -12.86
N LEU A 270 -2.77 1.05 -12.38
CA LEU A 270 -3.10 -0.27 -11.86
C LEU A 270 -3.14 -1.33 -12.95
N LYS A 271 -3.62 -0.99 -14.16
CA LYS A 271 -3.56 -1.89 -15.33
C LYS A 271 -2.12 -2.27 -15.65
N GLY A 272 -1.20 -1.29 -15.62
CA GLY A 272 0.23 -1.50 -15.81
C GLY A 272 0.83 -2.42 -14.76
N VAL A 273 0.57 -2.14 -13.50
CA VAL A 273 1.08 -2.94 -12.36
C VAL A 273 0.55 -4.37 -12.39
N LYS A 274 -0.77 -4.58 -12.51
CA LYS A 274 -1.34 -5.95 -12.54
C LYS A 274 -0.86 -6.74 -13.75
N CYS A 275 -0.77 -6.11 -14.91
CA CYS A 275 -0.20 -6.73 -16.10
C CYS A 275 1.26 -7.13 -15.88
N ALA A 276 2.08 -6.25 -15.28
CA ALA A 276 3.48 -6.54 -14.98
C ALA A 276 3.65 -7.69 -13.97
N VAL A 277 2.86 -7.70 -12.89
CA VAL A 277 2.84 -8.80 -11.91
C VAL A 277 2.41 -10.13 -12.57
N ALA A 278 1.47 -10.06 -13.52
CA ALA A 278 1.05 -11.24 -14.28
C ALA A 278 2.14 -11.73 -15.26
N GLU A 279 2.89 -10.82 -15.91
CA GLU A 279 4.05 -11.17 -16.74
C GLU A 279 5.23 -11.74 -15.92
N MET A 280 5.27 -11.49 -14.62
CA MET A 280 6.19 -12.17 -13.69
C MET A 280 5.70 -13.57 -13.28
N GLY A 281 4.52 -14.01 -13.72
CA GLY A 281 3.97 -15.32 -13.43
C GLY A 281 3.35 -15.48 -12.04
N LEU A 282 3.12 -14.38 -11.32
CA LEU A 282 2.61 -14.43 -9.95
C LEU A 282 1.08 -14.54 -9.87
N ILE A 283 0.37 -13.87 -10.80
CA ILE A 283 -1.10 -13.79 -10.83
C ILE A 283 -1.62 -13.89 -12.26
N GLN A 284 -2.95 -13.98 -12.44
CA GLN A 284 -3.60 -13.77 -13.74
C GLN A 284 -3.78 -12.27 -14.01
N ASN A 285 -3.74 -11.88 -15.31
CA ASN A 285 -3.96 -10.48 -15.73
C ASN A 285 -5.46 -10.15 -15.77
N VAL A 286 -6.09 -10.07 -14.60
CA VAL A 286 -7.55 -9.84 -14.46
C VAL A 286 -7.79 -8.70 -13.47
N LEU A 287 -8.67 -7.76 -13.83
CA LEU A 287 -9.14 -6.67 -12.95
C LEU A 287 -10.59 -6.88 -12.53
N ALA A 288 -10.97 -6.21 -11.43
CA ALA A 288 -12.37 -6.10 -11.01
C ALA A 288 -13.20 -5.34 -12.07
N ALA A 289 -14.50 -5.62 -12.14
CA ALA A 289 -15.40 -4.86 -12.99
C ALA A 289 -15.47 -3.39 -12.53
N PRO A 290 -15.62 -2.43 -13.44
CA PRO A 290 -15.81 -2.57 -14.90
C PRO A 290 -14.49 -2.60 -15.69
N PHE A 291 -13.34 -2.68 -15.04
CA PHE A 291 -12.04 -2.51 -15.67
C PHE A 291 -11.65 -3.71 -16.54
N THR A 292 -10.90 -3.40 -17.61
CA THR A 292 -10.33 -4.38 -18.54
C THR A 292 -8.81 -4.39 -18.42
N PRO A 293 -8.16 -5.57 -18.48
CA PRO A 293 -6.70 -5.65 -18.41
C PRO A 293 -6.04 -5.11 -19.69
N PHE A 294 -4.74 -4.82 -19.62
CA PHE A 294 -3.94 -4.60 -20.81
C PHE A 294 -3.78 -5.88 -21.61
N GLU A 295 -4.07 -5.82 -22.90
CA GLU A 295 -3.89 -6.90 -23.86
C GLU A 295 -3.16 -6.41 -25.11
N GLY A 296 -2.86 -7.31 -26.04
CA GLY A 296 -2.32 -6.97 -27.35
C GLY A 296 -1.09 -6.05 -27.29
N ALA A 297 -1.22 -4.84 -27.83
CA ALA A 297 -0.14 -3.87 -27.92
C ALA A 297 0.32 -3.35 -26.54
N ASP A 298 -0.63 -3.05 -25.64
CA ASP A 298 -0.28 -2.49 -24.33
C ASP A 298 0.40 -3.54 -23.44
N ARG A 299 -0.02 -4.80 -23.51
CA ARG A 299 0.68 -5.89 -22.84
C ARG A 299 2.11 -6.07 -23.36
N ARG A 300 2.35 -5.89 -24.68
CA ARG A 300 3.71 -5.89 -25.26
C ARG A 300 4.56 -4.72 -24.73
N LYS A 301 3.98 -3.53 -24.54
CA LYS A 301 4.69 -2.39 -23.91
C LYS A 301 5.12 -2.71 -22.48
N VAL A 302 4.24 -3.34 -21.68
CA VAL A 302 4.58 -3.78 -20.32
C VAL A 302 5.75 -4.78 -20.33
N ARG A 303 5.75 -5.77 -21.23
CA ARG A 303 6.88 -6.71 -21.39
C ARG A 303 8.19 -5.99 -21.74
N ALA A 304 8.13 -5.02 -22.64
CA ALA A 304 9.30 -4.23 -23.01
C ALA A 304 9.81 -3.40 -21.83
N ALA A 305 8.91 -2.75 -21.08
CA ALA A 305 9.27 -2.02 -19.87
C ALA A 305 9.93 -2.92 -18.81
N LEU A 306 9.37 -4.11 -18.55
CA LEU A 306 9.98 -5.09 -17.63
C LEU A 306 11.37 -5.53 -18.09
N LYS A 307 11.59 -5.75 -19.39
CA LYS A 307 12.93 -6.08 -19.93
C LYS A 307 13.91 -4.96 -19.67
N THR A 308 13.53 -3.70 -19.93
CA THR A 308 14.37 -2.52 -19.66
C THR A 308 14.71 -2.41 -18.17
N LEU A 309 13.72 -2.60 -17.30
CA LEU A 309 13.89 -2.53 -15.85
C LEU A 309 14.80 -3.65 -15.31
N LYS A 310 14.69 -4.87 -15.83
CA LYS A 310 15.60 -5.97 -15.46
C LYS A 310 17.06 -5.66 -15.84
N VAL A 311 17.30 -5.11 -17.02
CA VAL A 311 18.65 -4.69 -17.43
C VAL A 311 19.18 -3.57 -16.54
N ALA A 312 18.36 -2.55 -16.26
CA ALA A 312 18.73 -1.46 -15.35
C ALA A 312 19.04 -1.95 -13.93
N ALA A 313 18.30 -2.95 -13.47
CA ALA A 313 18.50 -3.61 -12.20
C ALA A 313 19.88 -4.32 -12.12
N LEU A 314 20.32 -4.92 -13.20
CA LEU A 314 21.61 -5.66 -13.28
C LEU A 314 22.82 -4.75 -13.53
N SER A 315 22.63 -3.61 -14.21
CA SER A 315 23.71 -2.67 -14.58
C SER A 315 24.10 -1.68 -13.49
N SER A 316 23.29 -1.55 -12.46
CA SER A 316 23.66 -0.77 -11.27
C SER A 316 24.47 -1.67 -10.34
N ASP A 317 25.63 -1.23 -9.85
CA ASP A 317 26.43 -1.85 -8.78
C ASP A 317 25.65 -2.01 -7.44
N SER A 318 24.38 -1.98 -7.50
CA SER A 318 23.45 -2.13 -6.40
C SER A 318 22.98 -3.58 -6.36
N PHE A 319 23.25 -4.22 -5.26
CA PHE A 319 22.74 -5.50 -4.81
C PHE A 319 21.23 -5.61 -5.09
N ILE A 320 20.89 -6.13 -6.25
CA ILE A 320 19.55 -6.57 -6.60
C ILE A 320 19.61 -8.08 -6.52
N PRO A 321 18.94 -8.73 -5.56
CA PRO A 321 18.88 -10.19 -5.54
C PRO A 321 18.37 -10.67 -6.90
N GLU A 322 19.00 -11.68 -7.45
CA GLU A 322 18.59 -12.31 -8.71
C GLU A 322 17.08 -12.60 -8.66
N ILE A 323 16.36 -12.03 -9.62
CA ILE A 323 14.97 -12.38 -9.86
C ILE A 323 15.00 -13.67 -10.69
N THR A 324 15.14 -14.79 -10.00
CA THR A 324 14.86 -16.13 -10.57
C THR A 324 13.38 -16.43 -10.48
#